data_a795bf04dff393c3112e9944f749fd38
#
_entry.id   a795bf04dff393c3112e9944f749fd38
#
_cell.length_a   1.000
_cell.length_b   1.000
_cell.length_c   1.000
_cell.angle_alpha   90.00
_cell.angle_beta   90.00
_cell.angle_gamma   90.00
#
_symmetry.space_group_name_H-M   'P 1'
#
loop_
_entity.id
_entity.type
_entity.pdbx_description
1 polymer ?
#
loop_
_entity_poly.entity_id
_entity_poly.type
_entity_poly.pdbx_seq_one_letter_code
_entity_poly.pdbx_strand_id
1 'polypeptide(L)'
;MVRPIYVIGHKNSDMDSVASAYAYARLLRIQGEEEAIAARNGDLKPEVRFVLERYGVEPPEAIDDVYLQVRDVMRRGVITAYLEQPLLEAGQLLQEHNRRSMPVVDHENKVHGIIATEDFAK
;
A
#
# COMPACT_ATOMS: atom_id res chain seq x y z
N MET A 1 -5.23 -1.61 11.61
CA MET A 1 -4.12 -1.60 10.62
C MET A 1 -3.28 -0.39 10.95
N VAL A 2 -2.09 -0.61 11.46
CA VAL A 2 -1.15 0.47 11.78
C VAL A 2 -0.64 1.02 10.45
N ARG A 3 -0.66 2.34 10.26
CA ARG A 3 -0.17 2.98 9.04
C ARG A 3 1.26 3.46 9.29
N PRO A 4 2.19 3.21 8.37
CA PRO A 4 3.54 3.72 8.52
C PRO A 4 3.57 5.25 8.50
N ILE A 5 4.44 5.83 9.33
CA ILE A 5 4.71 7.26 9.37
C ILE A 5 5.98 7.49 8.56
N TYR A 6 5.86 7.99 7.35
CA TYR A 6 7.01 8.33 6.53
C TYR A 6 7.61 9.68 6.95
N VAL A 7 8.87 9.65 7.34
CA VAL A 7 9.65 10.84 7.63
C VAL A 7 10.49 11.17 6.40
N ILE A 8 10.13 12.23 5.71
CA ILE A 8 10.71 12.60 4.42
C ILE A 8 11.23 14.04 4.47
N GLY A 9 12.38 14.26 3.83
CA GLY A 9 12.90 15.60 3.60
C GLY A 9 12.41 16.20 2.28
N HIS A 10 13.16 17.15 1.73
CA HIS A 10 12.82 17.77 0.46
C HIS A 10 13.11 16.88 -0.75
N LYS A 11 12.51 17.19 -1.89
CA LYS A 11 12.74 16.50 -3.17
C LYS A 11 14.23 16.63 -3.58
N ASN A 12 14.78 15.56 -4.22
CA ASN A 12 16.20 15.44 -4.56
C ASN A 12 17.09 15.53 -3.32
N SER A 13 16.85 14.63 -2.40
CA SER A 13 17.43 14.60 -1.06
C SER A 13 18.96 14.66 -1.08
N ASP A 14 19.51 15.64 -0.40
CA ASP A 14 20.93 15.76 -0.08
C ASP A 14 21.22 15.15 1.31
N MET A 15 22.47 15.27 1.78
CA MET A 15 22.89 14.56 2.98
C MET A 15 22.16 15.03 4.24
N ASP A 16 21.86 16.30 4.40
CA ASP A 16 21.15 16.82 5.57
C ASP A 16 19.69 16.39 5.57
N SER A 17 19.04 16.35 4.40
CA SER A 17 17.69 15.82 4.21
C SER A 17 17.61 14.35 4.62
N VAL A 18 18.55 13.52 4.17
CA VAL A 18 18.60 12.09 4.49
C VAL A 18 18.91 11.87 5.97
N ALA A 19 19.92 12.56 6.51
CA ALA A 19 20.31 12.43 7.91
C ALA A 19 19.18 12.88 8.86
N SER A 20 18.51 13.97 8.54
CA SER A 20 17.37 14.46 9.31
C SER A 20 16.20 13.48 9.30
N ALA A 21 15.89 12.88 8.16
CA ALA A 21 14.85 11.86 8.04
C ALA A 21 15.15 10.64 8.93
N TYR A 22 16.38 10.16 8.92
CA TYR A 22 16.81 9.05 9.79
C TYR A 22 16.74 9.41 11.27
N ALA A 23 17.29 10.57 11.65
CA ALA A 23 17.33 11.01 13.04
C ALA A 23 15.91 11.16 13.60
N TYR A 24 15.02 11.78 12.84
CA TYR A 24 13.66 12.00 13.29
C TYR A 24 12.81 10.72 13.31
N ALA A 25 12.94 9.85 12.31
CA ALA A 25 12.27 8.55 12.32
C ALA A 25 12.72 7.70 13.52
N ARG A 26 14.03 7.75 13.87
CA ARG A 26 14.55 7.08 15.05
C ARG A 26 14.00 7.67 16.35
N LEU A 27 13.90 8.99 16.44
CA LEU A 27 13.31 9.68 17.58
C LEU A 27 11.86 9.26 17.79
N LEU A 28 11.06 9.27 16.73
CA LEU A 28 9.66 8.83 16.78
C LEU A 28 9.53 7.39 17.28
N ARG A 29 10.36 6.46 16.79
CA ARG A 29 10.37 5.07 17.28
C ARG A 29 10.69 4.96 18.76
N ILE A 30 11.62 5.78 19.27
CA ILE A 30 11.94 5.81 20.70
C ILE A 30 10.75 6.36 21.51
N GLN A 31 9.94 7.22 20.93
CA GLN A 31 8.72 7.78 21.56
C GLN A 31 7.50 6.87 21.45
N GLY A 32 7.63 5.68 20.82
CA GLY A 32 6.55 4.69 20.70
C GLY A 32 5.88 4.62 19.34
N GLU A 33 6.28 5.44 18.38
CA GLU A 33 5.81 5.36 16.99
C GLU A 33 6.66 4.34 16.21
N GLU A 34 6.44 3.05 16.49
CA GLU A 34 7.26 1.94 15.96
C GLU A 34 7.28 1.89 14.43
N GLU A 35 6.22 2.35 13.78
CA GLU A 35 6.04 2.35 12.32
C GLU A 35 6.65 3.58 11.62
N ALA A 36 7.48 4.37 12.31
CA ALA A 36 8.16 5.50 11.69
C ALA A 36 9.31 5.03 10.81
N ILE A 37 9.27 5.41 9.53
CA ILE A 37 10.20 4.99 8.48
C ILE A 37 10.87 6.22 7.87
N ALA A 38 12.20 6.21 7.78
CA ALA A 38 12.91 7.23 7.02
C ALA A 38 12.69 6.99 5.52
N ALA A 39 12.30 8.03 4.80
CA ALA A 39 11.99 7.96 3.39
C ALA A 39 12.65 9.09 2.59
N ARG A 40 12.71 8.91 1.28
CA ARG A 40 13.25 9.89 0.31
C ARG A 40 12.37 10.01 -0.91
N ASN A 41 12.43 11.14 -1.56
CA ASN A 41 11.83 11.35 -2.87
C ASN A 41 12.94 11.62 -3.91
N GLY A 42 12.92 10.84 -4.98
CA GLY A 42 13.94 10.89 -6.02
C GLY A 42 15.20 10.06 -5.72
N ASP A 43 16.17 10.14 -6.63
CA ASP A 43 17.41 9.39 -6.54
C ASP A 43 18.38 9.97 -5.51
N LEU A 44 19.17 9.08 -4.90
CA LEU A 44 20.25 9.50 -4.01
C LEU A 44 21.39 10.11 -4.82
N LYS A 45 21.83 11.27 -4.38
CA LYS A 45 23.05 11.88 -4.92
C LYS A 45 24.28 11.01 -4.65
N PRO A 46 25.31 11.02 -5.52
CA PRO A 46 26.50 10.19 -5.35
C PRO A 46 27.17 10.34 -3.98
N GLU A 47 27.27 11.56 -3.48
CA GLU A 47 27.89 11.85 -2.17
C GLU A 47 27.08 11.22 -1.02
N VAL A 48 25.75 11.22 -1.10
CA VAL A 48 24.87 10.60 -0.09
C VAL A 48 25.05 9.09 -0.10
N ARG A 49 25.06 8.49 -1.30
CA ARG A 49 25.27 7.06 -1.47
C ARG A 49 26.61 6.63 -0.89
N PHE A 50 27.68 7.37 -1.20
CA PHE A 50 29.01 7.10 -0.66
C PHE A 50 29.04 7.10 0.88
N VAL A 51 28.38 8.09 1.52
CA VAL A 51 28.35 8.17 2.98
C VAL A 51 27.55 7.00 3.57
N LEU A 52 26.37 6.67 3.02
CA LEU A 52 25.57 5.55 3.51
C LEU A 52 26.34 4.21 3.40
N GLU A 53 26.97 3.96 2.26
CA GLU A 53 27.81 2.77 2.04
C GLU A 53 29.02 2.73 3.01
N ARG A 54 29.68 3.86 3.20
CA ARG A 54 30.86 3.98 4.09
C ARG A 54 30.53 3.62 5.53
N TYR A 55 29.32 3.92 6.00
CA TYR A 55 28.88 3.65 7.36
C TYR A 55 27.96 2.44 7.49
N GLY A 56 27.73 1.70 6.41
CA GLY A 56 26.87 0.50 6.41
C GLY A 56 25.41 0.82 6.75
N VAL A 57 24.93 1.99 6.36
CA VAL A 57 23.54 2.41 6.57
C VAL A 57 22.75 2.14 5.29
N GLU A 58 21.65 1.40 5.42
CA GLU A 58 20.76 1.15 4.28
C GLU A 58 20.12 2.46 3.77
N PRO A 59 19.93 2.63 2.47
CA PRO A 59 19.24 3.79 1.93
C PRO A 59 17.84 3.96 2.48
N PRO A 60 17.35 5.21 2.72
CA PRO A 60 15.97 5.44 3.13
C PRO A 60 14.99 4.96 2.05
N GLU A 61 13.79 4.54 2.47
CA GLU A 61 12.76 4.03 1.57
C GLU A 61 12.42 5.04 0.47
N ALA A 62 12.41 4.58 -0.78
CA ALA A 62 12.04 5.44 -1.90
C ALA A 62 10.51 5.55 -1.98
N ILE A 63 9.99 6.77 -1.95
CA ILE A 63 8.58 7.05 -2.20
C ILE A 63 8.45 8.05 -3.36
N ASP A 64 7.65 7.68 -4.36
CA ASP A 64 7.47 8.49 -5.56
C ASP A 64 6.54 9.68 -5.29
N ASP A 65 5.51 9.45 -4.49
CA ASP A 65 4.57 10.48 -4.05
C ASP A 65 3.97 10.17 -2.66
N VAL A 66 3.33 11.17 -2.07
CA VAL A 66 2.63 11.08 -0.79
C VAL A 66 1.11 11.15 -0.94
N TYR A 67 0.61 11.09 -2.17
CA TYR A 67 -0.82 11.11 -2.42
C TYR A 67 -1.47 9.79 -2.05
N LEU A 68 -2.69 9.91 -1.54
CA LEU A 68 -3.49 8.75 -1.20
C LEU A 68 -3.80 7.92 -2.45
N GLN A 69 -3.40 6.66 -2.44
CA GLN A 69 -3.65 5.73 -3.54
C GLN A 69 -4.84 4.82 -3.21
N VAL A 70 -5.44 4.24 -4.24
CA VAL A 70 -6.56 3.28 -4.06
C VAL A 70 -6.18 2.14 -3.10
N ARG A 71 -4.96 1.62 -3.20
CA ARG A 71 -4.45 0.56 -2.32
C ARG A 71 -4.43 0.94 -0.83
N ASP A 72 -4.38 2.24 -0.50
CA ASP A 72 -4.32 2.74 0.88
C ASP A 72 -5.70 2.82 1.54
N VAL A 73 -6.76 2.89 0.72
CA VAL A 73 -8.15 3.03 1.17
C VAL A 73 -9.03 1.83 0.82
N MET A 74 -8.60 0.97 -0.11
CA MET A 74 -9.38 -0.19 -0.53
C MET A 74 -9.56 -1.20 0.61
N ARG A 75 -10.67 -1.91 0.59
CA ARG A 75 -10.85 -3.10 1.42
C ARG A 75 -10.13 -4.27 0.78
N ARG A 76 -9.32 -4.96 1.56
CA ARG A 76 -8.65 -6.21 1.16
C ARG A 76 -9.51 -7.41 1.56
N GLY A 77 -9.34 -8.53 0.85
CA GLY A 77 -10.07 -9.77 1.14
C GLY A 77 -11.58 -9.63 0.87
N VAL A 78 -11.94 -8.94 -0.20
CA VAL A 78 -13.32 -8.91 -0.68
C VAL A 78 -13.74 -10.28 -1.19
N ILE A 79 -15.01 -10.65 -1.02
CA ILE A 79 -15.57 -11.86 -1.63
C ILE A 79 -15.58 -11.71 -3.16
N THR A 80 -15.27 -12.78 -3.85
CA THR A 80 -15.23 -12.84 -5.30
C THR A 80 -16.03 -14.05 -5.81
N ALA A 81 -16.62 -13.94 -6.99
CA ALA A 81 -17.11 -15.09 -7.74
C ALA A 81 -16.10 -15.47 -8.83
N TYR A 82 -16.06 -16.74 -9.19
CA TYR A 82 -15.28 -17.23 -10.32
C TYR A 82 -16.12 -17.28 -11.60
N LEU A 83 -15.46 -17.13 -12.75
CA LEU A 83 -16.13 -17.16 -14.07
C LEU A 83 -17.00 -18.40 -14.29
N GLU A 84 -16.52 -19.56 -13.81
CA GLU A 84 -17.21 -20.85 -13.99
C GLU A 84 -18.20 -21.16 -12.86
N GLN A 85 -18.28 -20.27 -11.85
CA GLN A 85 -19.16 -20.50 -10.69
C GLN A 85 -20.63 -20.37 -11.08
N PRO A 86 -21.49 -21.32 -10.68
CA PRO A 86 -22.92 -21.21 -10.92
C PRO A 86 -23.51 -19.93 -10.35
N LEU A 87 -24.40 -19.29 -11.11
CA LEU A 87 -25.01 -18.02 -10.75
C LEU A 87 -25.75 -18.11 -9.39
N LEU A 88 -26.36 -19.24 -9.09
CA LEU A 88 -27.05 -19.48 -7.81
C LEU A 88 -26.08 -19.38 -6.62
N GLU A 89 -24.91 -19.99 -6.72
CA GLU A 89 -23.89 -19.94 -5.68
C GLU A 89 -23.37 -18.52 -5.48
N ALA A 90 -23.14 -17.79 -6.58
CA ALA A 90 -22.74 -16.40 -6.52
C ALA A 90 -23.80 -15.53 -5.81
N GLY A 91 -25.08 -15.79 -6.06
CA GLY A 91 -26.20 -15.14 -5.35
C GLY A 91 -26.23 -15.46 -3.85
N GLN A 92 -25.98 -16.71 -3.48
CA GLN A 92 -25.89 -17.13 -2.08
C GLN A 92 -24.73 -16.43 -1.35
N LEU A 93 -23.56 -16.33 -1.97
CA LEU A 93 -22.42 -15.59 -1.41
C LEU A 93 -22.74 -14.11 -1.14
N LEU A 94 -23.44 -13.46 -2.07
CA LEU A 94 -23.86 -12.07 -1.87
C LEU A 94 -24.79 -11.94 -0.65
N GLN A 95 -25.73 -12.88 -0.50
CA GLN A 95 -26.68 -12.88 0.60
C GLN A 95 -26.02 -13.19 1.95
N GLU A 96 -25.20 -14.24 2.03
CA GLU A 96 -24.49 -14.65 3.26
C GLU A 96 -23.58 -13.55 3.80
N HIS A 97 -22.90 -12.83 2.90
CA HIS A 97 -21.99 -11.76 3.28
C HIS A 97 -22.65 -10.37 3.32
N ASN A 98 -23.96 -10.31 3.12
CA ASN A 98 -24.75 -9.05 3.08
C ASN A 98 -24.09 -8.01 2.15
N ARG A 99 -23.78 -8.44 0.92
CA ARG A 99 -23.18 -7.60 -0.12
C ARG A 99 -24.14 -7.41 -1.27
N ARG A 100 -24.08 -6.23 -1.90
CA ARG A 100 -24.91 -5.91 -3.07
C ARG A 100 -24.23 -6.26 -4.39
N SER A 101 -22.89 -6.33 -4.37
CA SER A 101 -22.11 -6.67 -5.54
C SER A 101 -20.78 -7.31 -5.15
N MET A 102 -20.20 -8.08 -6.06
CA MET A 102 -18.86 -8.64 -5.93
C MET A 102 -18.18 -8.74 -7.30
N PRO A 103 -16.84 -8.66 -7.35
CA PRO A 103 -16.09 -8.86 -8.58
C PRO A 103 -16.13 -10.33 -9.01
N VAL A 104 -16.13 -10.54 -10.33
CA VAL A 104 -15.95 -11.85 -10.97
C VAL A 104 -14.52 -11.94 -11.44
N VAL A 105 -13.81 -12.98 -11.02
CA VAL A 105 -12.39 -13.18 -11.29
C VAL A 105 -12.12 -14.55 -11.95
N ASP A 106 -10.98 -14.68 -12.60
CA ASP A 106 -10.44 -15.96 -13.05
C ASP A 106 -9.51 -16.59 -11.98
N HIS A 107 -8.92 -17.73 -12.32
CA HIS A 107 -8.00 -18.45 -11.42
C HIS A 107 -6.67 -17.72 -11.16
N GLU A 108 -6.36 -16.68 -11.94
CA GLU A 108 -5.21 -15.79 -11.73
C GLU A 108 -5.58 -14.54 -10.91
N ASN A 109 -6.81 -14.48 -10.37
CA ASN A 109 -7.39 -13.31 -9.67
C ASN A 109 -7.52 -12.04 -10.53
N LYS A 110 -7.58 -12.19 -11.84
CA LYS A 110 -7.84 -11.08 -12.75
C LYS A 110 -9.34 -10.82 -12.83
N VAL A 111 -9.74 -9.56 -12.67
CA VAL A 111 -11.13 -9.15 -12.71
C VAL A 111 -11.66 -9.14 -14.15
N HIS A 112 -12.76 -9.85 -14.39
CA HIS A 112 -13.48 -9.91 -15.66
C HIS A 112 -14.78 -9.11 -15.66
N GLY A 113 -15.35 -8.87 -14.49
CA GLY A 113 -16.61 -8.12 -14.35
C GLY A 113 -17.04 -7.99 -12.91
N ILE A 114 -18.27 -7.52 -12.75
CA ILE A 114 -18.94 -7.39 -11.46
C ILE A 114 -20.32 -8.02 -11.62
N ILE A 115 -20.73 -8.75 -10.59
CA ILE A 115 -22.09 -9.26 -10.45
C ILE A 115 -22.78 -8.56 -9.27
N ALA A 116 -24.04 -8.18 -9.44
CA ALA A 116 -24.81 -7.48 -8.44
C ALA A 116 -26.16 -8.17 -8.17
N THR A 117 -26.78 -7.89 -7.03
CA THR A 117 -28.10 -8.45 -6.67
C THR A 117 -29.17 -8.14 -7.70
N GLU A 118 -29.05 -7.03 -8.42
CA GLU A 118 -29.96 -6.62 -9.49
C GLU A 118 -29.92 -7.53 -10.71
N ASP A 119 -28.81 -8.24 -10.93
CA ASP A 119 -28.66 -9.18 -12.06
C ASP A 119 -29.49 -10.46 -11.87
N PHE A 120 -29.88 -10.75 -10.63
CA PHE A 120 -30.72 -11.91 -10.27
C PHE A 120 -32.23 -11.62 -10.31
N ALA A 121 -32.61 -10.36 -10.48
CA ALA A 121 -34.00 -9.92 -10.42
C ALA A 121 -34.70 -9.85 -11.80
N LYS A 122 -34.07 -10.38 -12.85
CA LYS A 122 -34.61 -10.38 -14.21
C LYS A 122 -35.20 -11.72 -14.62
#